data_5f05c2758a104e6d9665f82d97e52da8
#
_entry.id   5f05c2758a104e6d9665f82d97e52da8
#
_cell.length_a   1.000
_cell.length_b   1.000
_cell.length_c   1.000
_cell.angle_alpha   90.00
_cell.angle_beta   90.00
_cell.angle_gamma   90.00
#
_symmetry.space_group_name_H-M   'P 1'
#
loop_
_entity.id
_entity.type
_entity.pdbx_description
1 polymer ?
#
loop_
_entity_poly.entity_id
_entity_poly.type
_entity_poly.pdbx_seq_one_letter_code
_entity_poly.pdbx_strand_id
1 'polypeptide(L)'
;NDITIPINYNGSTPVVANEQNQTGGSSFASGTASWLGSAPAVNASNDLIVNYSSANSTGSTRVIEFDLQHGNNASAFMSFTIIQLG
;
A
#
# COMPACT_ATOMS: atom_id res chain seq x y z
N ASN A 1 -2.76 -6.03 -12.01
CA ASN A 1 -4.06 -5.47 -11.58
C ASN A 1 -3.88 -4.37 -10.55
N ASP A 2 -4.75 -3.38 -10.60
CA ASP A 2 -4.68 -2.23 -9.71
C ASP A 2 -5.88 -2.16 -8.78
N ILE A 3 -5.61 -1.84 -7.50
CA ILE A 3 -6.62 -1.30 -6.60
C ILE A 3 -6.43 0.22 -6.68
N THR A 4 -7.51 0.93 -7.01
CA THR A 4 -7.50 2.39 -7.18
C THR A 4 -8.35 3.02 -6.09
N ILE A 5 -7.74 3.88 -5.28
CA ILE A 5 -8.42 4.56 -4.18
C ILE A 5 -8.30 6.06 -4.41
N PRO A 6 -9.40 6.75 -4.71
CA PRO A 6 -9.37 8.21 -4.87
C PRO A 6 -8.91 8.89 -3.58
N ILE A 7 -7.96 9.81 -3.70
CA ILE A 7 -7.42 10.57 -2.57
C ILE A 7 -7.70 12.05 -2.78
N ASN A 8 -8.28 12.67 -1.76
CA ASN A 8 -8.51 14.11 -1.76
C ASN A 8 -7.51 14.77 -0.81
N TYR A 9 -6.65 15.63 -1.35
CA TYR A 9 -5.63 16.30 -0.57
C TYR A 9 -5.37 17.71 -1.11
N ASN A 10 -4.71 18.53 -0.30
CA ASN A 10 -4.19 19.83 -0.72
C ASN A 10 -2.68 19.86 -0.47
N GLY A 11 -1.99 20.75 -1.20
CA GLY A 11 -0.53 20.85 -1.10
C GLY A 11 0.20 19.82 -1.94
N SER A 12 1.36 19.38 -1.46
CA SER A 12 2.20 18.41 -2.17
C SER A 12 1.58 17.01 -2.16
N THR A 13 1.95 16.21 -3.16
CA THR A 13 1.49 14.82 -3.28
C THR A 13 1.79 14.03 -2.00
N PRO A 14 0.79 13.30 -1.46
CA PRO A 14 1.01 12.45 -0.29
C PRO A 14 2.10 11.41 -0.53
N VAL A 15 2.77 11.02 0.54
CA VAL A 15 3.92 10.12 0.52
C VAL A 15 3.59 8.83 1.25
N VAL A 16 3.87 7.69 0.63
CA VAL A 16 3.77 6.37 1.27
C VAL A 16 4.99 6.16 2.17
N ALA A 17 4.74 5.75 3.41
CA ALA A 17 5.79 5.52 4.41
C ALA A 17 5.45 4.31 5.28
N ASN A 18 6.45 3.80 5.99
CA ASN A 18 6.30 2.70 6.94
C ASN A 18 5.66 1.45 6.32
N GLU A 19 6.03 1.16 5.08
CA GLU A 19 5.51 0.03 4.33
C GLU A 19 6.02 -1.28 4.92
N GLN A 20 5.11 -2.24 5.13
CA GLN A 20 5.46 -3.58 5.61
C GLN A 20 4.49 -4.61 5.04
N ASN A 21 4.91 -5.87 5.07
CA ASN A 21 4.13 -6.95 4.48
C ASN A 21 4.24 -8.24 5.29
N GLN A 22 3.27 -9.13 5.11
CA GLN A 22 3.16 -10.39 5.81
C GLN A 22 2.47 -11.42 4.92
N THR A 23 2.88 -12.69 5.02
CA THR A 23 2.18 -13.81 4.38
C THR A 23 1.85 -14.84 5.46
N GLY A 24 0.58 -15.23 5.53
CA GLY A 24 0.11 -16.17 6.55
C GLY A 24 0.26 -15.59 7.96
N GLY A 25 0.70 -16.41 8.91
CA GLY A 25 0.92 -16.01 10.29
C GLY A 25 2.32 -15.53 10.62
N SER A 26 3.16 -15.27 9.61
CA SER A 26 4.53 -14.80 9.83
C SER A 26 4.56 -13.37 10.39
N SER A 27 5.71 -12.95 10.90
CA SER A 27 5.92 -11.56 11.31
C SER A 27 5.96 -10.64 10.11
N PHE A 28 5.53 -9.39 10.30
CA PHE A 28 5.67 -8.37 9.27
C PHE A 28 7.14 -8.09 8.96
N ALA A 29 7.44 -7.96 7.67
CA ALA A 29 8.75 -7.56 7.17
C ALA A 29 8.65 -6.15 6.58
N SER A 30 9.67 -5.33 6.81
CA SER A 30 9.73 -3.97 6.21
C SER A 30 9.93 -4.04 4.71
N GLY A 31 9.31 -3.10 4.01
CA GLY A 31 9.52 -2.90 2.59
C GLY A 31 8.34 -3.36 1.73
N THR A 32 8.53 -3.22 0.42
CA THR A 32 7.51 -3.57 -0.58
C THR A 32 7.43 -5.08 -0.73
N ALA A 33 6.20 -5.60 -0.67
CA ALA A 33 5.95 -7.02 -0.87
C ALA A 33 6.34 -7.46 -2.28
N SER A 34 6.94 -8.65 -2.40
CA SER A 34 7.37 -9.20 -3.69
C SER A 34 6.22 -9.48 -4.65
N TRP A 35 5.01 -9.65 -4.14
CA TRP A 35 3.82 -9.90 -4.94
C TRP A 35 3.13 -8.63 -5.44
N LEU A 36 3.65 -7.45 -5.09
CA LEU A 36 3.24 -6.19 -5.70
C LEU A 36 4.10 -5.95 -6.96
N GLY A 37 3.48 -5.37 -7.98
CA GLY A 37 4.21 -4.97 -9.18
C GLY A 37 5.06 -3.72 -8.97
N SER A 38 4.68 -2.89 -7.99
CA SER A 38 5.39 -1.68 -7.59
C SER A 38 4.97 -1.27 -6.19
N ALA A 39 5.72 -0.39 -5.55
CA ALA A 39 5.34 0.18 -4.27
C ALA A 39 4.04 0.99 -4.41
N PRO A 40 3.14 0.98 -3.41
CA PRO A 40 1.97 1.85 -3.43
C PRO A 40 2.37 3.31 -3.62
N ALA A 41 1.62 4.05 -4.41
CA ALA A 41 1.91 5.46 -4.66
C ALA A 41 0.65 6.20 -5.13
N VAL A 42 0.64 7.51 -4.93
CA VAL A 42 -0.40 8.40 -5.46
C VAL A 42 0.05 8.87 -6.84
N ASN A 43 -0.80 8.68 -7.85
CA ASN A 43 -0.50 9.06 -9.23
C ASN A 43 -0.92 10.50 -9.56
N ALA A 44 -0.71 10.91 -10.82
CA ALA A 44 -1.03 12.26 -11.28
C ALA A 44 -2.54 12.53 -11.31
N SER A 45 -3.38 11.50 -11.27
CA SER A 45 -4.85 11.63 -11.22
C SER A 45 -5.39 11.67 -9.79
N ASN A 46 -4.53 11.82 -8.80
CA ASN A 46 -4.87 11.85 -7.38
C ASN A 46 -5.49 10.56 -6.87
N ASP A 47 -5.05 9.43 -7.42
CA ASP A 47 -5.46 8.11 -6.97
C ASP A 47 -4.29 7.40 -6.28
N LEU A 48 -4.54 6.80 -5.12
CA LEU A 48 -3.62 5.85 -4.51
C LEU A 48 -3.75 4.54 -5.29
N ILE A 49 -2.65 4.08 -5.87
CA ILE A 49 -2.61 2.85 -6.65
C ILE A 49 -1.84 1.79 -5.88
N VAL A 50 -2.47 0.64 -5.69
CA VAL A 50 -1.82 -0.58 -5.21
C VAL A 50 -1.86 -1.60 -6.34
N ASN A 51 -0.71 -1.84 -6.97
CA ASN A 51 -0.58 -2.75 -8.10
C ASN A 51 -0.14 -4.12 -7.63
N TYR A 52 -1.00 -5.13 -7.75
CA TYR A 52 -0.62 -6.50 -7.45
C TYR A 52 -0.39 -7.28 -8.75
N SER A 53 0.71 -8.05 -8.79
CA SER A 53 1.17 -8.71 -10.03
C SER A 53 0.40 -9.98 -10.34
N SER A 54 -0.20 -10.63 -9.33
CA SER A 54 -0.90 -11.91 -9.54
C SER A 54 -1.92 -12.17 -8.45
N ALA A 55 -2.85 -13.08 -8.76
CA ALA A 55 -3.73 -13.66 -7.76
C ALA A 55 -2.90 -14.40 -6.70
N ASN A 56 -3.41 -14.45 -5.48
CA ASN A 56 -2.74 -15.17 -4.40
C ASN A 56 -3.03 -16.67 -4.49
N SER A 57 -2.07 -17.44 -4.97
CA SER A 57 -2.16 -18.90 -5.08
C SER A 57 -1.43 -19.65 -3.97
N THR A 58 -1.01 -18.96 -2.92
CA THR A 58 -0.20 -19.56 -1.84
C THR A 58 -1.02 -20.39 -0.85
N GLY A 59 -2.35 -20.24 -0.84
CA GLY A 59 -3.23 -20.83 0.18
C GLY A 59 -3.22 -20.07 1.51
N SER A 60 -2.46 -18.99 1.61
CA SER A 60 -2.39 -18.16 2.80
C SER A 60 -2.71 -16.71 2.47
N THR A 61 -3.32 -15.99 3.40
CA THR A 61 -3.60 -14.56 3.27
C THR A 61 -2.29 -13.78 3.18
N ARG A 62 -2.23 -12.81 2.26
CA ARG A 62 -1.16 -11.83 2.18
C ARG A 62 -1.67 -10.47 2.64
N VAL A 63 -0.84 -9.74 3.35
CA VAL A 63 -1.22 -8.43 3.92
C VAL A 63 -0.12 -7.43 3.63
N ILE A 64 -0.50 -6.22 3.23
CA ILE A 64 0.39 -5.07 3.27
C ILE A 64 -0.21 -4.01 4.16
N GLU A 65 0.65 -3.29 4.86
CA GLU A 65 0.28 -2.12 5.65
C GLU A 65 1.23 -0.98 5.30
N PHE A 66 0.70 0.22 5.27
CA PHE A 66 1.51 1.43 5.07
C PHE A 66 0.75 2.66 5.55
N ASP A 67 1.48 3.74 5.76
CA ASP A 67 0.92 5.04 6.05
C ASP A 67 0.96 5.91 4.80
N LEU A 68 -0.09 6.68 4.57
CA LEU A 68 -0.11 7.72 3.56
C LEU A 68 0.01 9.05 4.30
N GLN A 69 1.17 9.68 4.21
CA GLN A 69 1.49 10.91 4.92
C GLN A 69 1.16 12.13 4.05
N HIS A 70 0.65 13.19 4.67
CA HIS A 70 0.44 14.46 3.99
C HIS A 70 1.78 14.97 3.45
N GLY A 71 1.81 15.42 2.19
CA GLY A 71 3.04 15.79 1.51
C GLY A 71 3.80 16.98 2.14
N ASN A 72 3.10 17.81 2.91
CA ASN A 72 3.69 18.96 3.60
C ASN A 72 3.79 18.76 5.12
N ASN A 73 3.22 17.68 5.66
CA ASN A 73 3.21 17.44 7.10
C ASN A 73 3.12 15.93 7.37
N ALA A 74 4.27 15.30 7.60
CA ALA A 74 4.35 13.87 7.85
C ALA A 74 3.63 13.41 9.14
N SER A 75 3.32 14.33 10.05
CA SER A 75 2.54 14.02 11.26
C SER A 75 1.05 13.82 10.97
N ALA A 76 0.58 14.27 9.82
CA ALA A 76 -0.79 14.04 9.36
C ALA A 76 -0.78 12.87 8.38
N PHE A 77 -1.35 11.74 8.76
CA PHE A 77 -1.32 10.54 7.95
C PHE A 77 -2.57 9.68 8.13
N MET A 78 -2.79 8.78 7.16
CA MET A 78 -3.79 7.73 7.23
C MET A 78 -3.08 6.39 7.09
N SER A 79 -3.52 5.39 7.86
CA SER A 79 -2.98 4.03 7.74
C SER A 79 -3.87 3.19 6.86
N PHE A 80 -3.26 2.39 5.98
CA PHE A 80 -3.95 1.48 5.08
C PHE A 80 -3.51 0.04 5.35
N THR A 81 -4.47 -0.87 5.29
CA THR A 81 -4.23 -2.30 5.32
C THR A 81 -4.91 -2.91 4.11
N ILE A 82 -4.14 -3.59 3.26
CA ILE A 82 -4.66 -4.27 2.07
C ILE A 82 -4.45 -5.76 2.25
N ILE A 83 -5.53 -6.52 2.11
CA ILE A 83 -5.53 -7.97 2.33
C ILE A 83 -5.87 -8.66 1.01
N GLN A 84 -5.03 -9.61 0.60
CA GLN A 84 -5.30 -10.50 -0.51
C GLN A 84 -5.52 -11.90 0.03
N LEU A 85 -6.74 -12.40 -0.11
CA LEU A 85 -7.10 -13.74 0.36
C LEU A 85 -6.41 -14.82 -0.47
N GLY A 86 -6.07 -15.90 0.17
CA GLY A 86 -5.46 -17.06 -0.48
C GLY A 86 -6.47 -18.02 -1.08
#